data_2d31910820a57ec58647f32534fb90df
#
_entry.id   2d31910820a57ec58647f32534fb90df
#
_cell.length_a   1.000
_cell.length_b   1.000
_cell.length_c   1.000
_cell.angle_alpha   90.00
_cell.angle_beta   90.00
_cell.angle_gamma   90.00
#
_symmetry.space_group_name_H-M   'P 1'
#
loop_
_entity.id
_entity.type
_entity.pdbx_description
1 polymer ?
#
loop_
_entity_poly.entity_id
_entity_poly.type
_entity_poly.pdbx_seq_one_letter_code
_entity_poly.pdbx_strand_id
1 'polypeptide(L)'
;MKRAGKLISKWNELINFYSALKDLRKGKTLHPSFIEFEYEAPIIIDRLIKEIDSGTYKVKPYRNFLVHEPKERMISAPHIEDRLVQHALMRIVGPIIDRKFIDQTYACRVGRGTHSCSNQLTSYLQNYTEDDYFLQLDMSKYFYSIDKDVLF
;
A
#
# COMPACT_ATOMS: atom_id res chain seq x y z
N MET A 1 19.94 -13.85 7.61
CA MET A 1 18.93 -13.17 6.75
C MET A 1 19.67 -12.32 5.72
N LYS A 2 19.47 -12.51 4.40
CA LYS A 2 20.17 -11.70 3.39
C LYS A 2 19.66 -10.25 3.47
N ARG A 3 20.58 -9.30 3.65
CA ARG A 3 20.28 -7.87 3.71
C ARG A 3 19.90 -7.36 2.30
N ALA A 4 18.77 -6.69 2.15
CA ALA A 4 18.43 -6.00 0.91
C ALA A 4 19.16 -4.65 0.89
N GLY A 5 20.08 -4.47 -0.07
CA GLY A 5 20.85 -3.23 -0.23
C GLY A 5 20.41 -2.41 -1.44
N LYS A 6 20.86 -1.16 -1.52
CA LYS A 6 20.63 -0.24 -2.66
C LYS A 6 19.14 0.00 -2.97
N LEU A 7 18.28 0.02 -1.96
CA LEU A 7 16.83 0.19 -2.17
C LEU A 7 16.49 1.62 -2.59
N ILE A 8 17.18 2.63 -2.02
CA ILE A 8 16.94 4.05 -2.34
C ILE A 8 17.25 4.31 -3.82
N SER A 9 18.38 3.84 -4.34
CA SER A 9 18.73 4.04 -5.74
C SER A 9 17.72 3.42 -6.69
N LYS A 10 17.24 2.20 -6.38
CA LYS A 10 16.18 1.53 -7.17
C LYS A 10 14.84 2.23 -7.06
N TRP A 11 14.49 2.72 -5.88
CA TRP A 11 13.25 3.46 -5.66
C TRP A 11 13.23 4.72 -6.48
N ASN A 12 14.33 5.49 -6.51
CA ASN A 12 14.43 6.80 -7.15
C ASN A 12 14.79 6.73 -8.64
N GLU A 13 14.71 5.56 -9.27
CA GLU A 13 14.89 5.41 -10.71
C GLU A 13 13.68 5.95 -11.49
N LEU A 14 13.95 6.71 -12.56
CA LEU A 14 12.93 7.28 -13.45
C LEU A 14 11.94 6.21 -13.96
N ILE A 15 12.46 5.06 -14.38
CA ILE A 15 11.64 3.94 -14.88
C ILE A 15 10.69 3.39 -13.80
N ASN A 16 11.10 3.42 -12.54
CA ASN A 16 10.26 2.98 -11.43
C ASN A 16 9.09 3.95 -11.21
N PHE A 17 9.31 5.26 -11.30
CA PHE A 17 8.25 6.27 -11.19
C PHE A 17 7.23 6.19 -12.34
N TYR A 18 7.67 6.01 -13.57
CA TYR A 18 6.74 5.80 -14.69
C TYR A 18 5.95 4.50 -14.55
N SER A 19 6.57 3.46 -14.03
CA SER A 19 5.87 2.21 -13.73
C SER A 19 4.85 2.38 -12.61
N ALA A 20 5.19 3.17 -11.57
CA ALA A 20 4.28 3.54 -10.49
C ALA A 20 3.11 4.39 -10.98
N LEU A 21 3.34 5.31 -11.91
CA LEU A 21 2.29 6.10 -12.57
C LEU A 21 1.29 5.20 -13.30
N LYS A 22 1.80 4.21 -14.04
CA LYS A 22 0.96 3.20 -14.72
C LYS A 22 0.11 2.41 -13.73
N ASP A 23 0.66 2.04 -12.56
CA ASP A 23 -0.10 1.35 -11.51
C ASP A 23 -1.13 2.28 -10.85
N LEU A 24 -0.78 3.54 -10.61
CA LEU A 24 -1.68 4.55 -10.05
C LEU A 24 -2.86 4.86 -10.97
N ARG A 25 -2.66 4.75 -12.30
CA ARG A 25 -3.68 4.96 -13.33
C ARG A 25 -4.81 3.92 -13.30
N LYS A 26 -4.56 2.72 -12.82
CA LYS A 26 -5.57 1.64 -12.83
C LYS A 26 -6.87 2.08 -12.14
N GLY A 27 -7.98 1.96 -12.87
CA GLY A 27 -9.31 2.36 -12.40
C GLY A 27 -9.59 3.86 -12.33
N LYS A 28 -8.70 4.73 -12.87
CA LYS A 28 -8.84 6.20 -12.82
C LYS A 28 -8.72 6.88 -14.19
N THR A 29 -8.73 6.14 -15.25
CA THR A 29 -8.40 6.61 -16.62
C THR A 29 -9.25 7.78 -17.10
N LEU A 30 -10.50 7.91 -16.65
CA LEU A 30 -11.44 8.96 -17.06
C LEU A 30 -11.67 10.04 -15.98
N HIS A 31 -10.92 10.01 -14.88
CA HIS A 31 -11.09 11.02 -13.84
C HIS A 31 -10.34 12.31 -14.22
N PRO A 32 -11.04 13.47 -14.35
CA PRO A 32 -10.44 14.71 -14.88
C PRO A 32 -9.16 15.13 -14.15
N SER A 33 -9.15 15.10 -12.83
CA SER A 33 -7.97 15.47 -12.04
C SER A 33 -6.78 14.50 -12.22
N PHE A 34 -7.04 13.26 -12.67
CA PHE A 34 -5.97 12.33 -12.99
C PHE A 34 -5.37 12.59 -14.37
N ILE A 35 -6.20 12.97 -15.33
CA ILE A 35 -5.76 13.35 -16.69
C ILE A 35 -4.84 14.58 -16.62
N GLU A 36 -5.23 15.59 -15.86
CA GLU A 36 -4.42 16.78 -15.61
C GLU A 36 -3.08 16.44 -14.98
N PHE A 37 -3.10 15.62 -13.92
CA PHE A 37 -1.89 15.13 -13.26
C PHE A 37 -1.00 14.32 -14.22
N GLU A 38 -1.58 13.47 -15.07
CA GLU A 38 -0.82 12.62 -16.01
C GLU A 38 -0.13 13.48 -17.08
N TYR A 39 -0.75 14.58 -17.50
CA TYR A 39 -0.15 15.53 -18.44
C TYR A 39 1.10 16.21 -17.85
N GLU A 40 1.05 16.56 -16.57
CA GLU A 40 2.17 17.20 -15.85
C GLU A 40 3.18 16.18 -15.28
N ALA A 41 2.86 14.89 -15.30
CA ALA A 41 3.65 13.84 -14.66
C ALA A 41 5.15 13.86 -14.98
N PRO A 42 5.61 14.13 -16.23
CA PRO A 42 7.04 14.17 -16.52
C PRO A 42 7.79 15.23 -15.69
N ILE A 43 7.21 16.41 -15.54
CA ILE A 43 7.81 17.53 -14.78
C ILE A 43 7.74 17.21 -13.28
N ILE A 44 6.61 16.69 -12.83
CA ILE A 44 6.40 16.31 -11.43
C ILE A 44 7.38 15.20 -11.00
N ILE A 45 7.56 14.17 -11.83
CA ILE A 45 8.46 13.06 -11.56
C ILE A 45 9.91 13.54 -11.46
N ASP A 46 10.38 14.37 -12.39
CA ASP A 46 11.74 14.92 -12.37
C ASP A 46 11.99 15.72 -11.08
N ARG A 47 11.03 16.55 -10.67
CA ARG A 47 11.08 17.29 -9.42
C ARG A 47 11.12 16.37 -8.20
N LEU A 48 10.22 15.38 -8.13
CA LEU A 48 10.15 14.44 -6.99
C LEU A 48 11.45 13.63 -6.84
N ILE A 49 12.04 13.17 -7.94
CA ILE A 49 13.33 12.47 -7.92
C ILE A 49 14.41 13.35 -7.31
N LYS A 50 14.50 14.63 -7.73
CA LYS A 50 15.47 15.59 -7.20
C LYS A 50 15.24 15.90 -5.71
N GLU A 51 13.99 16.06 -5.30
CA GLU A 51 13.63 16.29 -3.89
C GLU A 51 13.99 15.09 -3.01
N ILE A 52 13.79 13.87 -3.50
CA ILE A 52 14.14 12.63 -2.78
C ILE A 52 15.66 12.48 -2.69
N ASP A 53 16.39 12.70 -3.78
CA ASP A 53 17.86 12.60 -3.79
C ASP A 53 18.53 13.63 -2.87
N SER A 54 17.99 14.84 -2.81
CA SER A 54 18.49 15.89 -1.94
C SER A 54 18.00 15.80 -0.48
N GLY A 55 17.06 14.87 -0.19
CA GLY A 55 16.44 14.75 1.13
C GLY A 55 15.51 15.90 1.49
N THR A 56 15.05 16.67 0.50
CA THR A 56 14.15 17.83 0.71
C THR A 56 12.68 17.52 0.48
N TYR A 57 12.36 16.29 0.02
CA TYR A 57 10.97 15.86 -0.17
C TYR A 57 10.15 15.97 1.12
N LYS A 58 9.00 16.60 1.02
CA LYS A 58 8.04 16.73 2.12
C LYS A 58 6.66 16.27 1.69
N VAL A 59 6.02 15.45 2.53
CA VAL A 59 4.65 14.99 2.33
C VAL A 59 3.71 16.20 2.35
N LYS A 60 2.80 16.26 1.37
CA LYS A 60 1.79 17.32 1.26
C LYS A 60 0.65 17.12 2.25
N PRO A 61 -0.13 18.17 2.58
CA PRO A 61 -1.29 18.03 3.44
C PRO A 61 -2.30 17.02 2.91
N TYR A 62 -2.88 16.25 3.83
CA TYR A 62 -3.94 15.31 3.50
C TYR A 62 -5.25 16.04 3.23
N ARG A 63 -6.02 15.54 2.27
CA ARG A 63 -7.39 15.96 2.05
C ARG A 63 -8.33 15.11 2.90
N ASN A 64 -9.02 15.75 3.85
CA ASN A 64 -9.98 15.10 4.71
C ASN A 64 -11.40 15.24 4.17
N PHE A 65 -12.17 14.15 4.17
CA PHE A 65 -13.58 14.13 3.81
C PHE A 65 -14.34 13.01 4.52
N LEU A 66 -15.64 13.22 4.69
CA LEU A 66 -16.52 12.26 5.34
C LEU A 66 -17.09 11.27 4.31
N VAL A 67 -17.14 10.00 4.68
CA VAL A 67 -17.85 8.94 3.95
C VAL A 67 -18.89 8.35 4.89
N HIS A 68 -20.14 8.17 4.39
CA HIS A 68 -21.29 7.79 5.21
C HIS A 68 -21.69 6.31 5.07
N GLU A 69 -21.09 5.54 4.17
CA GLU A 69 -21.46 4.15 3.91
C GLU A 69 -20.34 3.16 4.28
N PRO A 70 -20.66 2.07 4.99
CA PRO A 70 -21.89 1.74 5.74
C PRO A 70 -21.96 2.43 7.10
N LYS A 71 -20.91 3.10 7.53
CA LYS A 71 -20.78 3.90 8.76
C LYS A 71 -20.03 5.17 8.43
N GLU A 72 -20.35 6.22 9.14
CA GLU A 72 -19.64 7.48 9.03
C GLU A 72 -18.15 7.31 9.39
N ARG A 73 -17.28 7.72 8.46
CA ARG A 73 -15.83 7.64 8.63
C ARG A 73 -15.16 8.88 8.04
N MET A 74 -14.28 9.48 8.81
CA MET A 74 -13.37 10.50 8.31
C MET A 74 -12.25 9.81 7.50
N ILE A 75 -12.14 10.15 6.23
CA ILE A 75 -11.08 9.66 5.35
C ILE A 75 -10.04 10.76 5.15
N SER A 76 -8.78 10.43 5.39
CA SER A 76 -7.63 11.28 5.10
C SER A 76 -6.91 10.75 3.86
N ALA A 77 -7.13 11.38 2.72
CA ALA A 77 -6.51 10.97 1.46
C ALA A 77 -5.22 11.74 1.21
N PRO A 78 -4.10 11.06 0.93
CA PRO A 78 -2.85 11.73 0.57
C PRO A 78 -2.97 12.42 -0.79
N HIS A 79 -2.14 13.44 -1.01
CA HIS A 79 -2.02 14.11 -2.28
C HIS A 79 -1.60 13.12 -3.39
N ILE A 80 -1.99 13.40 -4.64
CA ILE A 80 -1.74 12.47 -5.76
C ILE A 80 -0.23 12.24 -6.01
N GLU A 81 0.60 13.26 -5.81
CA GLU A 81 2.05 13.15 -5.92
C GLU A 81 2.62 12.23 -4.84
N ASP A 82 2.15 12.37 -3.58
CA ASP A 82 2.57 11.49 -2.48
C ASP A 82 2.14 10.04 -2.73
N ARG A 83 0.97 9.84 -3.33
CA ARG A 83 0.53 8.50 -3.75
C ARG A 83 1.45 7.92 -4.82
N LEU A 84 1.94 8.74 -5.76
CA LEU A 84 2.91 8.30 -6.75
C LEU A 84 4.22 7.87 -6.09
N VAL A 85 4.74 8.66 -5.15
CA VAL A 85 5.94 8.34 -4.36
C VAL A 85 5.75 7.04 -3.58
N GLN A 86 4.60 6.88 -2.91
CA GLN A 86 4.25 5.65 -2.17
C GLN A 86 4.17 4.44 -3.10
N HIS A 87 3.55 4.56 -4.28
CA HIS A 87 3.50 3.49 -5.28
C HIS A 87 4.91 3.11 -5.75
N ALA A 88 5.77 4.10 -6.05
CA ALA A 88 7.16 3.86 -6.45
C ALA A 88 7.95 3.13 -5.34
N LEU A 89 7.76 3.51 -4.08
CA LEU A 89 8.36 2.85 -2.92
C LEU A 89 7.87 1.40 -2.79
N MET A 90 6.56 1.19 -2.82
CA MET A 90 5.97 -0.14 -2.63
C MET A 90 6.31 -1.12 -3.76
N ARG A 91 6.61 -0.65 -4.96
CA ARG A 91 7.12 -1.51 -6.04
C ARG A 91 8.46 -2.16 -5.70
N ILE A 92 9.29 -1.47 -4.93
CA ILE A 92 10.62 -1.96 -4.52
C ILE A 92 10.55 -2.75 -3.20
N VAL A 93 9.84 -2.22 -2.22
CA VAL A 93 9.80 -2.79 -0.86
C VAL A 93 8.77 -3.91 -0.74
N GLY A 94 7.63 -3.78 -1.43
CA GLY A 94 6.52 -4.73 -1.38
C GLY A 94 6.94 -6.18 -1.61
N PRO A 95 7.67 -6.53 -2.69
CA PRO A 95 8.12 -7.89 -2.93
C PRO A 95 9.09 -8.43 -1.87
N ILE A 96 9.81 -7.55 -1.17
CA ILE A 96 10.73 -7.93 -0.08
C ILE A 96 9.94 -8.30 1.17
N ILE A 97 8.92 -7.51 1.48
CA ILE A 97 8.02 -7.74 2.62
C ILE A 97 7.17 -8.98 2.36
N ASP A 98 6.59 -9.10 1.16
CA ASP A 98 5.71 -10.21 0.78
C ASP A 98 6.36 -11.58 0.99
N ARG A 99 7.66 -11.71 0.67
CA ARG A 99 8.43 -12.94 0.90
C ARG A 99 8.65 -13.30 2.37
N LYS A 100 8.37 -12.37 3.29
CA LYS A 100 8.52 -12.59 4.74
C LYS A 100 7.21 -12.97 5.42
N PHE A 101 6.09 -12.75 4.74
CA PHE A 101 4.80 -13.15 5.28
C PHE A 101 4.65 -14.66 5.30
N ILE A 102 3.98 -15.16 6.33
CA ILE A 102 3.54 -16.54 6.37
C ILE A 102 2.51 -16.79 5.27
N ASP A 103 2.35 -18.04 4.86
CA ASP A 103 1.44 -18.39 3.77
C ASP A 103 -0.03 -18.05 4.05
N GLN A 104 -0.42 -18.07 5.30
CA GLN A 104 -1.78 -17.78 5.77
C GLN A 104 -2.10 -16.27 5.86
N THR A 105 -1.32 -15.40 5.23
CA THR A 105 -1.59 -13.96 5.14
C THR A 105 -2.32 -13.65 3.84
N TYR A 106 -3.54 -13.10 3.90
CA TYR A 106 -4.42 -12.92 2.73
C TYR A 106 -4.74 -11.46 2.40
N ALA A 107 -4.52 -10.52 3.32
CA ALA A 107 -4.82 -9.12 3.10
C ALA A 107 -3.79 -8.43 2.20
N CYS A 108 -4.26 -7.71 1.19
CA CYS A 108 -3.44 -6.86 0.31
C CYS A 108 -2.30 -7.57 -0.44
N ARG A 109 -2.41 -8.88 -0.67
CA ARG A 109 -1.42 -9.67 -1.41
C ARG A 109 -1.97 -10.08 -2.78
N VAL A 110 -1.13 -9.99 -3.82
CA VAL A 110 -1.49 -10.43 -5.18
C VAL A 110 -1.73 -11.94 -5.20
N GLY A 111 -2.86 -12.35 -5.76
CA GLY A 111 -3.26 -13.77 -5.83
C GLY A 111 -3.75 -14.37 -4.50
N ARG A 112 -3.81 -13.57 -3.42
CA ARG A 112 -4.31 -14.00 -2.11
C ARG A 112 -5.34 -13.00 -1.60
N GLY A 113 -6.60 -13.26 -1.85
CA GLY A 113 -7.72 -12.42 -1.43
C GLY A 113 -8.73 -13.20 -0.57
N THR A 114 -9.90 -12.62 -0.35
CA THR A 114 -10.99 -13.19 0.46
C THR A 114 -11.35 -14.60 0.03
N HIS A 115 -11.44 -14.86 -1.29
CA HIS A 115 -11.77 -16.21 -1.79
C HIS A 115 -10.67 -17.24 -1.44
N SER A 116 -9.40 -16.87 -1.58
CA SER A 116 -8.29 -17.75 -1.21
C SER A 116 -8.28 -18.06 0.29
N CYS A 117 -8.59 -17.06 1.12
CA CYS A 117 -8.74 -17.22 2.56
C CYS A 117 -9.90 -18.17 2.90
N SER A 118 -11.08 -17.95 2.29
CA SER A 118 -12.26 -18.77 2.50
C SER A 118 -12.02 -20.23 2.11
N ASN A 119 -11.41 -20.48 0.94
CA ASN A 119 -11.08 -21.82 0.50
C ASN A 119 -10.14 -22.55 1.46
N GLN A 120 -9.12 -21.83 1.96
CA GLN A 120 -8.18 -22.41 2.92
C GLN A 120 -8.86 -22.71 4.25
N LEU A 121 -9.71 -21.81 4.74
CA LEU A 121 -10.50 -22.04 5.94
C LEU A 121 -11.44 -23.25 5.78
N THR A 122 -12.14 -23.34 4.64
CA THR A 122 -13.00 -24.49 4.34
C THR A 122 -12.22 -25.80 4.36
N SER A 123 -11.01 -25.81 3.80
CA SER A 123 -10.13 -26.99 3.84
C SER A 123 -9.76 -27.41 5.27
N TYR A 124 -9.50 -26.45 6.15
CA TYR A 124 -9.25 -26.75 7.56
C TYR A 124 -10.50 -27.31 8.27
N LEU A 125 -11.67 -26.71 8.01
CA LEU A 125 -12.91 -27.11 8.63
C LEU A 125 -13.42 -28.48 8.16
N GLN A 126 -12.97 -28.99 7.02
CA GLN A 126 -13.32 -30.37 6.57
C GLN A 126 -12.80 -31.45 7.52
N ASN A 127 -11.74 -31.16 8.27
CA ASN A 127 -11.17 -32.09 9.26
C ASN A 127 -11.53 -31.71 10.71
N TYR A 128 -12.47 -30.79 10.89
CA TYR A 128 -12.93 -30.33 12.20
C TYR A 128 -13.66 -31.44 12.95
N THR A 129 -13.38 -31.60 14.22
CA THR A 129 -14.00 -32.56 15.15
C THR A 129 -14.70 -31.82 16.28
N GLU A 130 -15.48 -32.52 17.10
CA GLU A 130 -16.19 -31.92 18.25
C GLU A 130 -15.23 -31.39 19.34
N ASP A 131 -13.97 -31.84 19.32
CA ASP A 131 -12.93 -31.40 20.26
C ASP A 131 -12.16 -30.17 19.78
N ASP A 132 -12.39 -29.68 18.56
CA ASP A 132 -11.72 -28.54 17.97
C ASP A 132 -12.40 -27.21 18.35
N TYR A 133 -11.62 -26.17 18.47
CA TYR A 133 -12.10 -24.83 18.80
C TYR A 133 -11.74 -23.83 17.72
N PHE A 134 -12.67 -22.92 17.44
CA PHE A 134 -12.44 -21.78 16.56
C PHE A 134 -12.23 -20.51 17.38
N LEU A 135 -11.06 -19.87 17.25
CA LEU A 135 -10.73 -18.62 17.90
C LEU A 135 -10.65 -17.50 16.87
N GLN A 136 -11.51 -16.50 16.99
CA GLN A 136 -11.46 -15.28 16.20
C GLN A 136 -10.92 -14.12 17.05
N LEU A 137 -9.85 -13.49 16.56
CA LEU A 137 -9.23 -12.34 17.19
C LEU A 137 -9.28 -11.13 16.26
N ASP A 138 -9.53 -9.94 16.81
CA ASP A 138 -9.46 -8.67 16.09
C ASP A 138 -8.77 -7.61 16.96
N MET A 139 -7.93 -6.79 16.33
CA MET A 139 -7.21 -5.70 17.00
C MET A 139 -8.02 -4.42 16.95
N SER A 140 -8.57 -4.01 18.12
CA SER A 140 -9.31 -2.76 18.21
C SER A 140 -8.43 -1.57 17.84
N LYS A 141 -8.92 -0.72 16.92
CA LYS A 141 -8.26 0.53 16.50
C LYS A 141 -6.78 0.34 16.12
N TYR A 142 -6.43 -0.74 15.43
CA TYR A 142 -5.06 -1.15 15.13
C TYR A 142 -4.13 0.02 14.74
N PHE A 143 -4.49 0.81 13.72
CA PHE A 143 -3.65 1.92 13.25
C PHE A 143 -3.45 3.05 14.27
N TYR A 144 -4.41 3.25 15.18
CA TYR A 144 -4.32 4.26 16.23
C TYR A 144 -3.51 3.78 17.43
N SER A 145 -3.36 2.47 17.59
CA SER A 145 -2.63 1.85 18.70
C SER A 145 -1.15 1.57 18.38
N ILE A 146 -0.71 1.83 17.15
CA ILE A 146 0.70 1.70 16.78
C ILE A 146 1.50 2.79 17.49
N ASP A 147 2.45 2.34 18.32
CA ASP A 147 3.41 3.23 18.95
C ASP A 147 4.42 3.72 17.90
N LYS A 148 4.44 5.02 17.68
CA LYS A 148 5.30 5.65 16.67
C LYS A 148 6.76 5.68 17.09
N ASP A 149 7.04 5.76 18.40
CA ASP A 149 8.40 5.80 18.92
C ASP A 149 9.09 4.42 18.83
N VAL A 150 8.29 3.35 18.81
CA VAL A 150 8.78 1.99 18.56
C VAL A 150 8.93 1.71 17.06
N LEU A 151 8.14 2.38 16.21
CA LEU A 151 8.17 2.19 14.76
C LEU A 151 9.39 2.86 14.11
N PHE A 152 9.87 3.98 14.65
CA PHE A 152 11.01 4.77 14.17
C PHE A 152 12.24 4.63 15.04
#